data_ad3ff5d8b92f9945304d7af89dd02fff
#
_entry.id   ad3ff5d8b92f9945304d7af89dd02fff
#
_cell.length_a   1.000
_cell.length_b   1.000
_cell.length_c   1.000
_cell.angle_alpha   90.00
_cell.angle_beta   90.00
_cell.angle_gamma   90.00
#
_symmetry.space_group_name_H-M   'P 1'
#
loop_
_entity.id
_entity.type
_entity.pdbx_description
1 polymer ?
#
loop_
_entity_poly.entity_id
_entity_poly.type
_entity_poly.pdbx_seq_one_letter_code
_entity_poly.pdbx_strand_id
1 'polypeptide(L)'
;MEIEILPITKDDVPAAIHSIQDAFDDDPYNNWVFAKTLPASAGGFDTQRNYASLKAKCDWGMRSSYALFYEAKQADRILGVSMWTTPEMTSRPQTWSDWLNDYCLWVEQGLNVLYYRGWGGLKRDRYWVWKREQAKCQKELWQDDKGYYFVNIVTVNPEAQGQGVGRRLFEVVTKKADLEGRKCYLESSRWEPNVKIYQKLGFEVVKKMRCLAEDGSTEGVDLFCMMRKPQDQSSTV
;
A
#
# COMPACT_ATOMS: atom_id res chain seq x y z
N MET A 1 12.41 25.61 2.10
CA MET A 1 13.20 24.42 1.70
C MET A 1 12.35 23.63 0.74
N GLU A 2 12.96 23.08 -0.30
CA GLU A 2 12.28 22.31 -1.33
C GLU A 2 11.94 20.90 -0.81
N ILE A 3 10.82 20.34 -1.28
CA ILE A 3 10.46 18.93 -1.00
C ILE A 3 11.15 18.06 -2.04
N GLU A 4 11.91 17.08 -1.61
CA GLU A 4 12.58 16.12 -2.47
C GLU A 4 11.88 14.76 -2.40
N ILE A 5 11.85 14.02 -3.53
CA ILE A 5 11.37 12.64 -3.58
C ILE A 5 12.58 11.75 -3.81
N LEU A 6 12.88 10.93 -2.83
CA LEU A 6 14.07 10.07 -2.80
C LEU A 6 13.68 8.61 -2.57
N PRO A 7 14.47 7.64 -3.04
CA PRO A 7 14.34 6.27 -2.56
C PRO A 7 14.56 6.23 -1.05
N ILE A 8 13.72 5.50 -0.31
CA ILE A 8 13.83 5.42 1.14
C ILE A 8 15.16 4.78 1.58
N THR A 9 15.70 5.26 2.70
CA THR A 9 16.89 4.67 3.31
C THR A 9 16.55 3.84 4.55
N LYS A 10 17.50 3.01 5.01
CA LYS A 10 17.29 2.20 6.23
C LYS A 10 17.06 3.04 7.47
N ASP A 11 17.72 4.19 7.53
CA ASP A 11 17.65 5.10 8.69
C ASP A 11 16.27 5.79 8.75
N ASP A 12 15.59 5.91 7.61
CA ASP A 12 14.28 6.55 7.50
C ASP A 12 13.09 5.59 7.73
N VAL A 13 13.34 4.27 7.72
CA VAL A 13 12.30 3.26 7.92
C VAL A 13 11.48 3.47 9.21
N PRO A 14 12.06 3.79 10.38
CA PRO A 14 11.27 4.05 11.58
C PRO A 14 10.25 5.18 11.40
N ALA A 15 10.66 6.29 10.81
CA ALA A 15 9.76 7.43 10.56
C ALA A 15 8.70 7.10 9.50
N ALA A 16 9.06 6.34 8.46
CA ALA A 16 8.13 5.84 7.47
C ALA A 16 7.05 4.94 8.09
N ILE A 17 7.42 4.05 9.00
CA ILE A 17 6.45 3.17 9.69
C ILE A 17 5.47 4.00 10.52
N HIS A 18 5.94 4.99 11.27
CA HIS A 18 5.05 5.89 12.02
C HIS A 18 4.09 6.63 11.09
N SER A 19 4.59 7.19 9.98
CA SER A 19 3.73 7.81 8.97
C SER A 19 2.65 6.85 8.43
N ILE A 20 3.01 5.57 8.23
CA ILE A 20 2.05 4.56 7.78
C ILE A 20 1.03 4.26 8.90
N GLN A 21 1.47 4.05 10.13
CA GLN A 21 0.57 3.76 11.25
C GLN A 21 -0.45 4.89 11.46
N ASP A 22 0.01 6.15 11.47
CA ASP A 22 -0.84 7.32 11.65
C ASP A 22 -1.85 7.48 10.51
N ALA A 23 -1.41 7.32 9.26
CA ALA A 23 -2.28 7.47 8.10
C ALA A 23 -3.37 6.38 8.02
N PHE A 24 -3.09 5.19 8.52
CA PHE A 24 -4.02 4.06 8.50
C PHE A 24 -4.76 3.84 9.83
N ASP A 25 -4.56 4.69 10.83
CA ASP A 25 -5.23 4.52 12.13
C ASP A 25 -6.74 4.61 12.03
N ASP A 26 -7.28 5.53 11.23
CA ASP A 26 -8.73 5.69 10.98
C ASP A 26 -9.15 5.15 9.60
N ASP A 27 -8.41 4.21 9.03
CA ASP A 27 -8.73 3.65 7.71
C ASP A 27 -9.87 2.62 7.80
N PRO A 28 -10.91 2.70 6.93
CA PRO A 28 -12.05 1.78 6.96
C PRO A 28 -11.66 0.31 6.82
N TYR A 29 -10.68 -0.03 5.96
CA TYR A 29 -10.19 -1.39 5.82
C TYR A 29 -9.49 -1.86 7.10
N ASN A 30 -8.60 -1.04 7.67
CA ASN A 30 -7.91 -1.37 8.91
C ASN A 30 -8.88 -1.53 10.08
N ASN A 31 -9.90 -0.68 10.18
CA ASN A 31 -10.93 -0.79 11.22
C ASN A 31 -11.77 -2.06 11.06
N TRP A 32 -11.96 -2.54 9.82
CA TRP A 32 -12.68 -3.77 9.55
C TRP A 32 -11.82 -5.02 9.80
N VAL A 33 -10.54 -5.00 9.40
CA VAL A 33 -9.66 -6.18 9.46
C VAL A 33 -8.98 -6.37 10.80
N PHE A 34 -8.88 -5.31 11.64
CA PHE A 34 -8.28 -5.39 12.96
C PHE A 34 -9.31 -5.22 14.08
N ALA A 35 -9.10 -5.88 15.22
CA ALA A 35 -9.92 -5.76 16.42
C ALA A 35 -9.48 -4.53 17.25
N LYS A 36 -9.74 -3.32 16.75
CA LYS A 36 -9.32 -2.06 17.38
C LYS A 36 -10.08 -1.68 18.64
N THR A 37 -11.25 -2.26 18.86
CA THR A 37 -12.11 -1.98 20.03
C THR A 37 -11.69 -2.74 21.29
N LEU A 38 -10.81 -3.74 21.16
CA LEU A 38 -10.31 -4.54 22.27
C LEU A 38 -8.89 -4.10 22.64
N PRO A 39 -8.49 -4.16 23.93
CA PRO A 39 -7.10 -3.97 24.31
C PRO A 39 -6.22 -5.13 23.79
N ALA A 40 -4.94 -4.88 23.55
CA ALA A 40 -3.99 -5.88 23.02
C ALA A 40 -3.92 -7.13 23.92
N SER A 41 -4.00 -6.97 25.25
CA SER A 41 -4.04 -8.06 26.22
C SER A 41 -5.25 -8.99 26.09
N ALA A 42 -6.33 -8.51 25.46
CA ALA A 42 -7.55 -9.29 25.18
C ALA A 42 -7.65 -9.68 23.68
N GLY A 43 -6.54 -9.71 22.96
CA GLY A 43 -6.51 -10.06 21.54
C GLY A 43 -6.86 -8.92 20.60
N GLY A 44 -6.85 -7.67 21.08
CA GLY A 44 -7.05 -6.47 20.27
C GLY A 44 -5.82 -6.04 19.48
N PHE A 45 -5.91 -4.86 18.87
CA PHE A 45 -4.83 -4.30 18.04
C PHE A 45 -3.57 -4.02 18.86
N ASP A 46 -2.46 -4.61 18.44
CA ASP A 46 -1.14 -4.45 19.05
C ASP A 46 -0.26 -3.59 18.13
N THR A 47 -0.02 -2.36 18.55
CA THR A 47 0.77 -1.37 17.80
C THR A 47 2.23 -1.80 17.62
N GLN A 48 2.84 -2.46 18.62
CA GLN A 48 4.24 -2.89 18.52
C GLN A 48 4.37 -4.07 17.55
N ARG A 49 3.46 -5.02 17.61
CA ARG A 49 3.43 -6.11 16.63
C ARG A 49 3.13 -5.59 15.23
N ASN A 50 2.24 -4.61 15.08
CA ASN A 50 1.97 -3.95 13.81
C ASN A 50 3.24 -3.25 13.29
N TYR A 51 3.96 -2.53 14.15
CA TYR A 51 5.25 -1.91 13.80
C TYR A 51 6.25 -2.94 13.27
N ALA A 52 6.43 -4.07 13.97
CA ALA A 52 7.33 -5.14 13.54
C ALA A 52 6.91 -5.75 12.19
N SER A 53 5.61 -5.91 11.96
CA SER A 53 5.06 -6.38 10.69
C SER A 53 5.30 -5.39 9.54
N LEU A 54 5.11 -4.10 9.78
CA LEU A 54 5.40 -3.04 8.81
C LEU A 54 6.90 -2.93 8.53
N LYS A 55 7.76 -3.08 9.57
CA LYS A 55 9.21 -3.09 9.39
C LYS A 55 9.64 -4.21 8.43
N ALA A 56 9.18 -5.43 8.65
CA ALA A 56 9.47 -6.54 7.75
C ALA A 56 9.01 -6.25 6.31
N LYS A 57 7.86 -5.59 6.13
CA LYS A 57 7.35 -5.20 4.81
C LYS A 57 8.18 -4.06 4.18
N CYS A 58 8.63 -3.09 4.95
CA CYS A 58 9.54 -2.04 4.48
C CYS A 58 10.90 -2.62 4.06
N ASP A 59 11.47 -3.49 4.88
CA ASP A 59 12.72 -4.19 4.58
C ASP A 59 12.60 -5.04 3.31
N TRP A 60 11.47 -5.73 3.12
CA TRP A 60 11.15 -6.43 1.89
C TRP A 60 11.11 -5.47 0.69
N GLY A 61 10.40 -4.36 0.80
CA GLY A 61 10.27 -3.36 -0.26
C GLY A 61 11.61 -2.76 -0.69
N MET A 62 12.53 -2.56 0.25
CA MET A 62 13.88 -2.05 -0.07
C MET A 62 14.78 -3.09 -0.75
N ARG A 63 14.55 -4.38 -0.49
CA ARG A 63 15.34 -5.48 -1.08
C ARG A 63 14.77 -6.01 -2.39
N SER A 64 13.47 -5.82 -2.62
CA SER A 64 12.76 -6.40 -3.76
C SER A 64 13.04 -5.65 -5.05
N SER A 65 13.38 -6.38 -6.11
CA SER A 65 13.47 -5.82 -7.46
C SER A 65 12.10 -5.41 -8.03
N TYR A 66 11.01 -5.89 -7.41
CA TYR A 66 9.63 -5.61 -7.81
C TYR A 66 8.99 -4.47 -7.02
N ALA A 67 9.72 -3.80 -6.14
CA ALA A 67 9.19 -2.69 -5.37
C ALA A 67 9.91 -1.38 -5.68
N LEU A 68 9.13 -0.29 -5.68
CA LEU A 68 9.61 1.07 -5.67
C LEU A 68 9.14 1.71 -4.38
N PHE A 69 10.08 2.08 -3.52
CA PHE A 69 9.76 2.65 -2.23
C PHE A 69 10.41 4.03 -2.11
N TYR A 70 9.57 5.07 -2.09
CA TYR A 70 9.99 6.47 -2.06
C TYR A 70 9.52 7.17 -0.81
N GLU A 71 10.30 8.15 -0.39
CA GLU A 71 9.96 9.11 0.64
C GLU A 71 9.92 10.52 0.08
N ALA A 72 9.06 11.36 0.63
CA ALA A 72 9.07 12.80 0.44
C ALA A 72 9.75 13.44 1.64
N LYS A 73 10.88 14.10 1.41
CA LYS A 73 11.70 14.75 2.45
C LYS A 73 11.75 16.27 2.29
N GLN A 74 11.79 16.95 3.40
CA GLN A 74 12.13 18.36 3.49
C GLN A 74 13.17 18.53 4.60
N ALA A 75 14.42 18.81 4.22
CA ALA A 75 15.60 18.60 5.07
C ALA A 75 15.62 17.15 5.61
N ASP A 76 15.75 16.94 6.91
CA ASP A 76 15.79 15.62 7.53
C ASP A 76 14.41 15.08 7.94
N ARG A 77 13.32 15.77 7.55
CA ARG A 77 11.97 15.39 7.96
C ARG A 77 11.24 14.66 6.85
N ILE A 78 10.73 13.46 7.13
CA ILE A 78 9.82 12.73 6.25
C ILE A 78 8.43 13.35 6.32
N LEU A 79 7.88 13.70 5.16
CA LEU A 79 6.54 14.27 4.98
C LEU A 79 5.51 13.23 4.53
N GLY A 80 5.96 12.11 4.00
CA GLY A 80 5.15 11.02 3.53
C GLY A 80 5.95 10.00 2.77
N VAL A 81 5.36 8.85 2.49
CA VAL A 81 6.01 7.75 1.76
C VAL A 81 5.06 7.12 0.74
N SER A 82 5.63 6.47 -0.28
CA SER A 82 4.87 5.63 -1.20
C SER A 82 5.62 4.35 -1.54
N MET A 83 4.93 3.21 -1.47
CA MET A 83 5.44 1.91 -1.90
C MET A 83 4.57 1.37 -3.02
N TRP A 84 5.22 1.01 -4.12
CA TRP A 84 4.59 0.45 -5.31
C TRP A 84 5.19 -0.91 -5.62
N THR A 85 4.42 -1.79 -6.25
CA THR A 85 4.97 -2.94 -6.97
C THR A 85 5.02 -2.64 -8.46
N THR A 86 6.09 -3.10 -9.08
CA THR A 86 6.34 -2.89 -10.50
C THR A 86 5.59 -3.92 -11.35
N PRO A 87 5.35 -3.64 -12.65
CA PRO A 87 4.68 -4.57 -13.54
C PRO A 87 5.39 -5.92 -13.67
N GLU A 88 6.70 -5.97 -13.47
CA GLU A 88 7.51 -7.19 -13.56
C GLU A 88 7.06 -8.26 -12.57
N MET A 89 6.46 -7.89 -11.45
CA MET A 89 5.91 -8.83 -10.46
C MET A 89 4.89 -9.81 -11.08
N THR A 90 4.14 -9.35 -12.09
CA THR A 90 3.10 -10.16 -12.76
C THR A 90 3.46 -10.58 -14.17
N SER A 91 4.40 -9.90 -14.84
CA SER A 91 4.76 -10.10 -16.24
C SER A 91 6.03 -10.91 -16.47
N ARG A 92 6.81 -11.18 -15.44
CA ARG A 92 8.06 -11.96 -15.53
C ARG A 92 8.08 -13.11 -14.53
N PRO A 93 8.80 -14.21 -14.84
CA PRO A 93 9.10 -15.24 -13.85
C PRO A 93 9.89 -14.62 -12.68
N GLN A 94 9.55 -15.04 -11.49
CA GLN A 94 10.22 -14.62 -10.26
C GLN A 94 11.70 -15.08 -10.28
N THR A 95 12.62 -14.18 -9.94
CA THR A 95 14.03 -14.55 -9.79
C THR A 95 14.25 -15.29 -8.48
N TRP A 96 15.36 -16.03 -8.38
CA TRP A 96 15.73 -16.72 -7.15
C TRP A 96 15.91 -15.76 -5.96
N SER A 97 16.47 -14.57 -6.20
CA SER A 97 16.64 -13.55 -5.16
C SER A 97 15.31 -12.96 -4.68
N ASP A 98 14.34 -12.76 -5.59
CA ASP A 98 13.02 -12.27 -5.21
C ASP A 98 12.24 -13.33 -4.46
N TRP A 99 12.33 -14.59 -4.89
CA TRP A 99 11.75 -15.71 -4.14
C TRP A 99 12.31 -15.79 -2.72
N LEU A 100 13.63 -15.67 -2.57
CA LEU A 100 14.27 -15.67 -1.25
C LEU A 100 13.81 -14.50 -0.39
N ASN A 101 13.69 -13.30 -0.98
CA ASN A 101 13.20 -12.11 -0.29
C ASN A 101 11.75 -12.28 0.21
N ASP A 102 10.87 -12.83 -0.64
CA ASP A 102 9.49 -13.15 -0.27
C ASP A 102 9.44 -14.20 0.86
N TYR A 103 10.30 -15.22 0.78
CA TYR A 103 10.41 -16.24 1.82
C TYR A 103 10.89 -15.64 3.14
N CYS A 104 11.89 -14.74 3.12
CA CYS A 104 12.34 -14.00 4.30
C CYS A 104 11.19 -13.20 4.94
N LEU A 105 10.41 -12.48 4.13
CA LEU A 105 9.23 -11.76 4.64
C LEU A 105 8.25 -12.70 5.32
N TRP A 106 7.96 -13.86 4.70
CA TRP A 106 7.06 -14.84 5.29
C TRP A 106 7.58 -15.38 6.63
N VAL A 107 8.88 -15.69 6.73
CA VAL A 107 9.53 -16.13 7.97
C VAL A 107 9.49 -15.05 9.03
N GLU A 108 9.85 -13.79 8.70
CA GLU A 108 9.81 -12.66 9.62
C GLU A 108 8.38 -12.42 10.16
N GLN A 109 7.35 -12.53 9.33
CA GLN A 109 5.96 -12.44 9.77
C GLN A 109 5.58 -13.60 10.70
N GLY A 110 6.05 -14.83 10.44
CA GLY A 110 5.86 -15.98 11.31
C GLY A 110 6.54 -15.81 12.67
N LEU A 111 7.78 -15.33 12.69
CA LEU A 111 8.50 -15.01 13.92
C LEU A 111 7.81 -13.92 14.74
N ASN A 112 7.25 -12.88 14.08
CA ASN A 112 6.47 -11.87 14.74
C ASN A 112 5.22 -12.46 15.43
N VAL A 113 4.52 -13.40 14.79
CA VAL A 113 3.37 -14.09 15.39
C VAL A 113 3.79 -14.87 16.65
N LEU A 114 4.94 -15.53 16.61
CA LEU A 114 5.47 -16.29 17.76
C LEU A 114 5.91 -15.35 18.89
N TYR A 115 6.70 -14.33 18.57
CA TYR A 115 7.25 -13.38 19.55
C TYR A 115 6.14 -12.62 20.29
N TYR A 116 5.16 -12.09 19.55
CA TYR A 116 4.03 -11.35 20.12
C TYR A 116 2.86 -12.25 20.55
N ARG A 117 3.06 -13.58 20.54
CA ARG A 117 2.09 -14.59 20.97
C ARG A 117 0.72 -14.45 20.32
N GLY A 118 0.69 -14.01 19.04
CA GLY A 118 -0.56 -13.88 18.32
C GLY A 118 -0.49 -12.97 17.10
N TRP A 119 -1.68 -12.71 16.56
CA TRP A 119 -1.83 -11.97 15.28
C TRP A 119 -1.98 -10.45 15.48
N GLY A 120 -1.87 -9.94 16.73
CA GLY A 120 -1.97 -8.51 17.04
C GLY A 120 -3.29 -7.88 16.63
N GLY A 121 -4.38 -8.58 16.93
CA GLY A 121 -5.73 -8.11 16.61
C GLY A 121 -6.18 -8.33 15.16
N LEU A 122 -5.35 -8.94 14.30
CA LEU A 122 -5.74 -9.25 12.92
C LEU A 122 -6.84 -10.34 12.90
N LYS A 123 -7.99 -10.01 12.36
CA LYS A 123 -9.09 -10.95 12.08
C LYS A 123 -8.76 -11.70 10.79
N ARG A 124 -8.20 -12.90 10.95
CA ARG A 124 -7.62 -13.69 9.84
C ARG A 124 -8.63 -14.07 8.76
N ASP A 125 -9.84 -14.41 9.15
CA ASP A 125 -10.98 -14.67 8.28
C ASP A 125 -11.24 -13.50 7.34
N ARG A 126 -11.34 -12.29 7.89
CA ARG A 126 -11.56 -11.05 7.13
C ARG A 126 -10.37 -10.73 6.21
N TYR A 127 -9.15 -10.94 6.68
CA TYR A 127 -7.96 -10.80 5.85
C TYR A 127 -7.98 -11.74 4.62
N TRP A 128 -8.40 -12.99 4.80
CA TRP A 128 -8.48 -13.94 3.70
C TRP A 128 -9.66 -13.66 2.75
N VAL A 129 -10.78 -13.17 3.28
CA VAL A 129 -11.87 -12.63 2.46
C VAL A 129 -11.34 -11.54 1.54
N TRP A 130 -10.67 -10.54 2.11
CA TRP A 130 -10.08 -9.46 1.30
C TRP A 130 -9.10 -9.99 0.25
N LYS A 131 -8.18 -10.87 0.63
CA LYS A 131 -7.20 -11.46 -0.32
C LYS A 131 -7.87 -12.17 -1.48
N ARG A 132 -8.92 -12.91 -1.22
CA ARG A 132 -9.70 -13.62 -2.23
C ARG A 132 -10.43 -12.66 -3.18
N GLU A 133 -11.09 -11.65 -2.63
CA GLU A 133 -11.79 -10.65 -3.44
C GLU A 133 -10.81 -9.78 -4.26
N GLN A 134 -9.66 -9.41 -3.66
CA GLN A 134 -8.58 -8.73 -4.38
C GLN A 134 -8.10 -9.55 -5.58
N ALA A 135 -7.80 -10.83 -5.37
CA ALA A 135 -7.33 -11.71 -6.44
C ALA A 135 -8.36 -11.84 -7.57
N LYS A 136 -9.66 -11.93 -7.24
CA LYS A 136 -10.74 -11.93 -8.25
C LYS A 136 -10.78 -10.63 -9.04
N CYS A 137 -10.72 -9.48 -8.34
CA CYS A 137 -10.73 -8.17 -9.00
C CYS A 137 -9.50 -7.98 -9.90
N GLN A 138 -8.31 -8.34 -9.44
CA GLN A 138 -7.09 -8.23 -10.23
C GLN A 138 -7.15 -9.14 -11.45
N LYS A 139 -7.59 -10.39 -11.30
CA LYS A 139 -7.78 -11.31 -12.43
C LYS A 139 -8.74 -10.77 -13.50
N GLU A 140 -9.77 -10.04 -13.08
CA GLU A 140 -10.76 -9.45 -13.99
C GLU A 140 -10.26 -8.15 -14.63
N LEU A 141 -9.55 -7.32 -13.87
CA LEU A 141 -9.14 -5.98 -14.30
C LEU A 141 -7.77 -5.94 -14.97
N TRP A 142 -6.86 -6.83 -14.59
CA TRP A 142 -5.48 -6.84 -15.10
C TRP A 142 -5.40 -7.71 -16.37
N GLN A 143 -5.85 -7.13 -17.47
CA GLN A 143 -5.90 -7.78 -18.78
C GLN A 143 -4.79 -7.33 -19.74
N ASP A 144 -3.83 -6.50 -19.25
CA ASP A 144 -2.75 -5.97 -20.05
C ASP A 144 -1.46 -6.78 -19.81
N ASP A 145 -0.94 -7.41 -20.85
CA ASP A 145 0.27 -8.23 -20.79
C ASP A 145 1.51 -7.46 -20.34
N LYS A 146 1.49 -6.12 -20.48
CA LYS A 146 2.56 -5.26 -19.99
C LYS A 146 2.62 -5.18 -18.47
N GLY A 147 1.57 -5.63 -17.76
CA GLY A 147 1.44 -5.52 -16.32
C GLY A 147 1.07 -4.11 -15.84
N TYR A 148 1.06 -3.92 -14.54
CA TYR A 148 0.57 -2.70 -13.89
C TYR A 148 1.52 -2.25 -12.78
N TYR A 149 1.73 -0.94 -12.65
CA TYR A 149 2.25 -0.37 -11.42
C TYR A 149 1.14 -0.38 -10.36
N PHE A 150 1.34 -1.07 -9.26
CA PHE A 150 0.34 -1.16 -8.20
C PHE A 150 0.78 -0.38 -6.96
N VAL A 151 -0.04 0.58 -6.54
CA VAL A 151 0.15 1.34 -5.30
C VAL A 151 -0.22 0.47 -4.11
N ASN A 152 0.77 0.04 -3.33
CA ASN A 152 0.52 -0.72 -2.10
C ASN A 152 0.26 0.19 -0.91
N ILE A 153 1.05 1.25 -0.78
CA ILE A 153 1.00 2.20 0.33
C ILE A 153 1.28 3.59 -0.22
N VAL A 154 0.50 4.57 0.22
CA VAL A 154 0.83 5.98 0.10
C VAL A 154 0.33 6.70 1.34
N THR A 155 1.19 7.49 1.95
CA THR A 155 0.87 8.30 3.13
C THR A 155 1.41 9.70 2.97
N VAL A 156 0.72 10.65 3.57
CA VAL A 156 1.20 12.02 3.75
C VAL A 156 0.87 12.43 5.17
N ASN A 157 1.88 12.84 5.92
CA ASN A 157 1.72 13.26 7.30
C ASN A 157 0.73 14.43 7.39
N PRO A 158 -0.12 14.49 8.43
CA PRO A 158 -1.19 15.49 8.54
C PRO A 158 -0.71 16.94 8.32
N GLU A 159 0.43 17.29 8.89
CA GLU A 159 1.03 18.62 8.80
C GLU A 159 1.58 18.97 7.40
N ALA A 160 1.78 17.97 6.54
CA ALA A 160 2.27 18.14 5.17
C ALA A 160 1.15 18.02 4.12
N GLN A 161 -0.08 17.77 4.56
CA GLN A 161 -1.23 17.73 3.65
C GLN A 161 -1.51 19.10 3.04
N GLY A 162 -2.08 19.12 1.83
CA GLY A 162 -2.33 20.36 1.09
C GLY A 162 -1.09 20.98 0.42
N GLN A 163 0.12 20.50 0.70
CA GLN A 163 1.38 21.04 0.16
C GLN A 163 1.84 20.34 -1.13
N GLY A 164 1.03 19.47 -1.71
CA GLY A 164 1.34 18.76 -2.96
C GLY A 164 2.26 17.54 -2.77
N VAL A 165 2.58 17.13 -1.54
CA VAL A 165 3.45 15.97 -1.24
C VAL A 165 2.93 14.70 -1.89
N GLY A 166 1.65 14.37 -1.69
CA GLY A 166 1.03 13.17 -2.27
C GLY A 166 1.12 13.16 -3.79
N ARG A 167 0.86 14.31 -4.44
CA ARG A 167 1.01 14.44 -5.89
C ARG A 167 2.43 14.11 -6.34
N ARG A 168 3.46 14.65 -5.71
CA ARG A 168 4.88 14.40 -6.05
C ARG A 168 5.24 12.93 -5.87
N LEU A 169 4.78 12.27 -4.79
CA LEU A 169 4.98 10.83 -4.56
C LEU A 169 4.34 9.96 -5.64
N PHE A 170 3.20 10.39 -6.22
CA PHE A 170 2.59 9.70 -7.35
C PHE A 170 3.34 9.98 -8.64
N GLU A 171 3.70 11.24 -8.91
CA GLU A 171 4.29 11.66 -10.17
C GLU A 171 5.61 10.95 -10.48
N VAL A 172 6.43 10.61 -9.49
CA VAL A 172 7.69 9.90 -9.71
C VAL A 172 7.48 8.53 -10.38
N VAL A 173 6.38 7.84 -10.06
CA VAL A 173 6.06 6.53 -10.64
C VAL A 173 5.15 6.67 -11.85
N THR A 174 4.15 7.56 -11.81
CA THR A 174 3.22 7.72 -12.95
C THR A 174 3.91 8.27 -14.19
N LYS A 175 4.89 9.17 -14.06
CA LYS A 175 5.74 9.61 -15.19
C LYS A 175 6.53 8.46 -15.81
N LYS A 176 7.07 7.57 -14.97
CA LYS A 176 7.73 6.35 -15.46
C LYS A 176 6.75 5.43 -16.18
N ALA A 177 5.57 5.23 -15.61
CA ALA A 177 4.50 4.43 -16.23
C ALA A 177 4.07 5.01 -17.59
N ASP A 178 3.96 6.33 -17.70
CA ASP A 178 3.62 7.03 -18.95
C ASP A 178 4.69 6.80 -20.03
N LEU A 179 5.97 6.95 -19.68
CA LEU A 179 7.09 6.68 -20.62
C LEU A 179 7.12 5.23 -21.10
N GLU A 180 6.74 4.28 -20.25
CA GLU A 180 6.71 2.85 -20.57
C GLU A 180 5.39 2.41 -21.23
N GLY A 181 4.41 3.31 -21.35
CA GLY A 181 3.07 3.00 -21.85
C GLY A 181 2.34 1.99 -20.98
N ARG A 182 2.52 2.04 -19.65
CA ARG A 182 1.96 1.11 -18.68
C ARG A 182 0.88 1.76 -17.83
N LYS A 183 -0.07 0.94 -17.37
CA LYS A 183 -1.15 1.37 -16.49
C LYS A 183 -0.70 1.39 -15.03
N CYS A 184 -1.36 2.25 -14.22
CA CYS A 184 -1.26 2.21 -12.76
C CYS A 184 -2.59 1.77 -12.17
N TYR A 185 -2.53 1.06 -11.02
CA TYR A 185 -3.68 0.55 -10.31
C TYR A 185 -3.55 0.82 -8.81
N LEU A 186 -4.65 1.09 -8.15
CA LEU A 186 -4.74 1.20 -6.70
C LEU A 186 -6.11 0.73 -6.18
N GLU A 187 -6.16 0.47 -4.88
CA GLU A 187 -7.38 0.13 -4.14
C GLU A 187 -7.52 1.10 -2.97
N SER A 188 -8.62 1.83 -2.90
CA SER A 188 -8.91 2.77 -1.82
C SER A 188 -10.07 2.28 -0.98
N SER A 189 -9.90 2.21 0.34
CA SER A 189 -10.96 1.89 1.30
C SER A 189 -11.87 3.08 1.61
N ARG A 190 -11.46 4.29 1.22
CA ARG A 190 -12.17 5.53 1.54
C ARG A 190 -12.59 6.25 0.27
N TRP A 191 -13.91 6.50 0.16
CA TRP A 191 -14.44 7.29 -0.97
C TRP A 191 -14.01 8.75 -0.88
N GLU A 192 -14.35 9.40 0.23
CA GLU A 192 -13.98 10.80 0.52
C GLU A 192 -12.89 10.84 1.58
N PRO A 193 -11.81 11.63 1.39
CA PRO A 193 -11.51 12.46 0.21
C PRO A 193 -10.70 11.72 -0.87
N ASN A 194 -10.31 10.45 -0.63
CA ASN A 194 -9.25 9.75 -1.36
C ASN A 194 -9.56 9.57 -2.86
N VAL A 195 -10.77 9.10 -3.19
CA VAL A 195 -11.15 8.88 -4.61
C VAL A 195 -11.03 10.18 -5.40
N LYS A 196 -11.49 11.31 -4.82
CA LYS A 196 -11.37 12.62 -5.49
C LYS A 196 -9.91 13.06 -5.67
N ILE A 197 -9.04 12.75 -4.71
CA ILE A 197 -7.60 13.04 -4.82
C ILE A 197 -6.99 12.22 -5.96
N TYR A 198 -7.28 10.92 -6.02
CA TYR A 198 -6.75 10.04 -7.08
C TYR A 198 -7.31 10.38 -8.46
N GLN A 199 -8.57 10.81 -8.55
CA GLN A 199 -9.14 11.31 -9.80
C GLN A 199 -8.37 12.51 -10.37
N LYS A 200 -7.93 13.44 -9.51
CA LYS A 200 -7.06 14.57 -9.92
C LYS A 200 -5.67 14.12 -10.40
N LEU A 201 -5.26 12.92 -10.07
CA LEU A 201 -4.03 12.29 -10.55
C LEU A 201 -4.24 11.42 -11.80
N GLY A 202 -5.45 11.45 -12.37
CA GLY A 202 -5.81 10.73 -13.60
C GLY A 202 -6.28 9.29 -13.38
N PHE A 203 -6.57 8.88 -12.13
CA PHE A 203 -7.18 7.59 -11.86
C PHE A 203 -8.70 7.64 -12.00
N GLU A 204 -9.28 6.58 -12.51
CA GLU A 204 -10.73 6.39 -12.64
C GLU A 204 -11.16 5.19 -11.81
N VAL A 205 -12.34 5.29 -11.17
CA VAL A 205 -12.94 4.13 -10.48
C VAL A 205 -13.43 3.15 -11.54
N VAL A 206 -12.85 1.96 -11.57
CA VAL A 206 -13.21 0.92 -12.55
C VAL A 206 -14.07 -0.18 -11.93
N LYS A 207 -13.99 -0.36 -10.62
CA LYS A 207 -14.78 -1.37 -9.91
C LYS A 207 -14.88 -1.03 -8.42
N LYS A 208 -16.01 -1.40 -7.82
CA LYS A 208 -16.19 -1.44 -6.37
C LYS A 208 -16.09 -2.90 -5.91
N MET A 209 -15.11 -3.19 -5.06
CA MET A 209 -14.91 -4.48 -4.44
C MET A 209 -15.55 -4.48 -3.06
N ARG A 210 -16.51 -5.35 -2.80
CA ARG A 210 -17.16 -5.50 -1.51
C ARG A 210 -16.62 -6.72 -0.78
N CYS A 211 -16.00 -6.51 0.39
CA CYS A 211 -15.58 -7.57 1.28
C CYS A 211 -16.58 -7.69 2.43
N LEU A 212 -17.21 -8.85 2.57
CA LEU A 212 -18.18 -9.14 3.64
C LEU A 212 -17.56 -10.14 4.61
N ALA A 213 -17.75 -9.92 5.90
CA ALA A 213 -17.33 -10.87 6.92
C ALA A 213 -18.06 -12.22 6.74
N GLU A 214 -17.36 -13.33 7.00
CA GLU A 214 -17.91 -14.69 6.95
C GLU A 214 -18.18 -15.25 8.36
N ASP A 215 -18.13 -14.39 9.37
CA ASP A 215 -18.36 -14.71 10.79
C ASP A 215 -19.85 -14.68 11.20
N GLY A 216 -20.75 -14.57 10.23
CA GLY A 216 -22.20 -14.44 10.46
C GLY A 216 -22.64 -13.00 10.72
N SER A 217 -21.73 -12.04 10.79
CA SER A 217 -22.06 -10.62 10.86
C SER A 217 -22.40 -10.05 9.47
N THR A 218 -23.06 -8.89 9.44
CA THR A 218 -23.33 -8.13 8.22
C THR A 218 -22.23 -7.11 7.93
N GLU A 219 -21.16 -7.12 8.73
CA GLU A 219 -20.07 -6.18 8.60
C GLU A 219 -19.28 -6.38 7.29
N GLY A 220 -18.92 -5.29 6.66
CA GLY A 220 -18.14 -5.33 5.44
C GLY A 220 -17.41 -4.02 5.18
N VAL A 221 -16.47 -4.08 4.23
CA VAL A 221 -15.75 -2.90 3.76
C VAL A 221 -15.81 -2.84 2.24
N ASP A 222 -15.95 -1.63 1.71
CA ASP A 222 -15.86 -1.36 0.29
C ASP A 222 -14.45 -0.88 -0.04
N LEU A 223 -13.87 -1.43 -1.10
CA LEU A 223 -12.65 -0.91 -1.70
C LEU A 223 -12.94 -0.47 -3.14
N PHE A 224 -12.48 0.71 -3.48
CA PHE A 224 -12.64 1.30 -4.80
C PHE A 224 -11.39 0.99 -5.61
N CYS A 225 -11.52 0.07 -6.57
CA CYS A 225 -10.47 -0.26 -7.52
C CYS A 225 -10.37 0.86 -8.54
N MET A 226 -9.21 1.49 -8.63
CA MET A 226 -8.99 2.62 -9.52
C MET A 226 -7.82 2.34 -10.46
N MET A 227 -7.96 2.77 -11.69
CA MET A 227 -6.97 2.57 -12.76
C MET A 227 -6.64 3.90 -13.42
N ARG A 228 -5.35 4.08 -13.74
CA ARG A 228 -4.85 5.18 -14.55
C ARG A 228 -4.21 4.63 -15.82
N LYS A 229 -4.66 5.09 -16.96
CA LYS A 229 -4.03 4.81 -18.25
C LYS A 229 -2.78 5.68 -18.43
N PRO A 230 -1.78 5.22 -19.19
CA PRO A 230 -0.64 6.07 -19.54
C PRO A 230 -1.14 7.33 -20.25
N GLN A 231 -0.51 8.45 -19.95
CA GLN A 231 -0.83 9.75 -20.56
C GLN A 231 0.27 10.13 -21.56
N ASP A 232 -0.13 10.59 -22.74
CA ASP A 232 0.82 11.10 -23.73
C ASP A 232 1.46 12.38 -23.22
N GLN A 233 2.78 12.41 -23.20
CA GLN A 233 3.55 13.59 -22.76
C GLN A 233 3.50 14.76 -23.79
N SER A 234 2.91 14.53 -24.94
CA SER A 234 2.79 15.56 -26.00
C SER A 234 1.77 16.67 -25.71
N SER A 235 1.00 16.57 -24.59
CA SER A 235 -0.10 17.50 -24.29
C SER A 235 0.24 18.55 -23.23
N THR A 236 1.51 18.67 -22.81
CA THR A 236 1.94 19.65 -21.80
C THR A 236 3.03 20.54 -22.39
N VAL A 237 2.65 21.37 -23.35
CA VAL A 237 3.41 22.54 -23.81
C VAL A 237 2.58 23.79 -23.56
#